data_032655b1bf794ea6f1c9835315f7d61c
#
_entry.id   032655b1bf794ea6f1c9835315f7d61c
#
_cell.length_a   1.000
_cell.length_b   1.000
_cell.length_c   1.000
_cell.angle_alpha   90.00
_cell.angle_beta   90.00
_cell.angle_gamma   90.00
#
_symmetry.space_group_name_H-M   'P 1'
#
loop_
_entity.id
_entity.type
_entity.pdbx_description
1 polymer ?
#
loop_
_entity_poly.entity_id
_entity_poly.type
_entity_poly.pdbx_seq_one_letter_code
_entity_poly.pdbx_strand_id
1 'polypeptide(L)'
;SFAALTGAPVLTDEFERDPARGAFADQRPPDHEPLSHLELVANADVLLIAPASANTIAKLAHGLADNLLTSAALAATCPVLVAPAMNNHMYEHAATRANLATLRERGVIVIDPGVGALGSKGEWGVGRLAEPPDLLRAVEAVLPGAVPHLVGLRVLVTAGGTREPIDSVRFVGNR
;
A
#
# COMPACT_ATOMS: atom_id res chain seq x y z
N SER A 1 -7.94 -4.02 14.75
CA SER A 1 -7.57 -4.46 13.40
C SER A 1 -8.28 -3.59 12.35
N PHE A 2 -7.78 -3.52 11.14
CA PHE A 2 -8.44 -2.80 10.04
C PHE A 2 -9.86 -3.29 9.80
N ALA A 3 -10.07 -4.60 9.78
CA ALA A 3 -11.41 -5.16 9.65
C ALA A 3 -12.39 -4.66 10.71
N ALA A 4 -11.93 -4.47 11.95
CA ALA A 4 -12.78 -3.96 13.03
C ALA A 4 -13.11 -2.45 12.88
N LEU A 5 -12.23 -1.68 12.26
CA LEU A 5 -12.42 -0.24 12.05
C LEU A 5 -13.25 0.05 10.80
N THR A 6 -13.06 -0.71 9.73
CA THR A 6 -13.73 -0.49 8.44
C THR A 6 -15.04 -1.26 8.33
N GLY A 7 -15.26 -2.30 9.15
CA GLY A 7 -16.35 -3.24 9.00
C GLY A 7 -16.22 -4.16 7.77
N ALA A 8 -15.09 -4.09 7.06
CA ALA A 8 -14.81 -4.87 5.86
C ALA A 8 -13.73 -5.93 6.13
N PRO A 9 -13.79 -7.10 5.49
CA PRO A 9 -12.74 -8.11 5.57
C PRO A 9 -11.43 -7.57 4.99
N VAL A 10 -10.32 -8.11 5.49
CA VAL A 10 -8.96 -7.80 5.02
C VAL A 10 -8.46 -9.01 4.23
N LEU A 11 -8.17 -8.82 2.97
CA LEU A 11 -7.61 -9.88 2.12
C LEU A 11 -6.12 -10.05 2.42
N THR A 12 -5.68 -11.27 2.56
CA THR A 12 -4.30 -11.63 2.92
C THR A 12 -3.66 -12.57 1.91
N ASP A 13 -4.47 -13.22 1.05
CA ASP A 13 -4.03 -14.19 0.07
C ASP A 13 -4.53 -13.82 -1.33
N GLU A 14 -3.75 -14.17 -2.36
CA GLU A 14 -4.07 -13.90 -3.77
C GLU A 14 -5.32 -14.63 -4.26
N PHE A 15 -5.70 -15.69 -3.57
CA PHE A 15 -6.84 -16.56 -3.90
C PHE A 15 -8.06 -16.31 -3.01
N GLU A 16 -7.98 -15.38 -2.05
CA GLU A 16 -9.14 -14.96 -1.28
C GLU A 16 -10.12 -14.19 -2.17
N ARG A 17 -11.40 -14.51 -2.06
CA ARG A 17 -12.45 -13.82 -2.80
C ARG A 17 -12.67 -12.41 -2.23
N ASP A 18 -12.64 -11.39 -3.10
CA ASP A 18 -13.01 -10.03 -2.70
C ASP A 18 -14.50 -10.00 -2.28
N PRO A 19 -14.81 -9.69 -1.01
CA PRO A 19 -16.19 -9.61 -0.53
C PRO A 19 -16.96 -8.42 -1.11
N ALA A 20 -16.28 -7.41 -1.64
CA ALA A 20 -16.88 -6.26 -2.33
C ALA A 20 -17.23 -6.58 -3.79
N ARG A 21 -16.94 -7.80 -4.26
CA ARG A 21 -17.25 -8.23 -5.62
C ARG A 21 -18.75 -8.16 -5.90
N GLY A 22 -19.13 -7.39 -6.91
CA GLY A 22 -20.53 -7.17 -7.27
C GLY A 22 -21.29 -6.21 -6.34
N ALA A 23 -20.61 -5.60 -5.38
CA ALA A 23 -21.20 -4.63 -4.47
C ALA A 23 -21.47 -3.26 -5.13
N PHE A 24 -20.86 -2.99 -6.28
CA PHE A 24 -20.98 -1.73 -7.00
C PHE A 24 -21.84 -1.91 -8.26
N ALA A 25 -22.73 -0.95 -8.52
CA ALA A 25 -23.72 -1.04 -9.59
C ALA A 25 -23.14 -1.09 -11.03
N ASP A 26 -21.91 -0.64 -11.19
CA ASP A 26 -21.18 -0.60 -12.48
C ASP A 26 -20.31 -1.86 -12.71
N GLN A 27 -20.21 -2.75 -11.74
CA GLN A 27 -19.51 -4.01 -11.88
C GLN A 27 -20.31 -5.01 -12.70
N ARG A 28 -19.69 -5.52 -13.77
CA ARG A 28 -20.22 -6.68 -14.49
C ARG A 28 -19.74 -7.96 -13.83
N PRO A 29 -20.63 -8.92 -13.50
CA PRO A 29 -20.18 -10.22 -13.05
C PRO A 29 -19.32 -10.87 -14.15
N PRO A 30 -18.08 -11.27 -13.85
CA PRO A 30 -17.23 -11.95 -14.84
C PRO A 30 -17.78 -13.36 -15.14
N ASP A 31 -17.56 -13.82 -16.36
CA ASP A 31 -17.94 -15.18 -16.82
C ASP A 31 -17.13 -16.29 -16.12
N HIS A 32 -16.07 -15.95 -15.43
CA HIS A 32 -15.20 -16.87 -14.67
C HIS A 32 -14.82 -16.25 -13.31
N GLU A 33 -14.28 -17.06 -12.40
CA GLU A 33 -13.70 -16.52 -11.17
C GLU A 33 -12.37 -15.83 -11.48
N PRO A 34 -12.27 -14.49 -11.39
CA PRO A 34 -11.02 -13.78 -11.61
C PRO A 34 -10.08 -13.99 -10.42
N LEU A 35 -8.79 -13.83 -10.67
CA LEU A 35 -7.79 -13.75 -9.62
C LEU A 35 -8.02 -12.48 -8.79
N SER A 36 -8.02 -12.62 -7.47
CA SER A 36 -8.38 -11.54 -6.53
C SER A 36 -7.59 -10.25 -6.74
N HIS A 37 -6.29 -10.34 -7.00
CA HIS A 37 -5.43 -9.16 -7.22
C HIS A 37 -5.79 -8.39 -8.50
N LEU A 38 -6.22 -9.08 -9.56
CA LEU A 38 -6.66 -8.43 -10.80
C LEU A 38 -8.01 -7.73 -10.62
N GLU A 39 -8.92 -8.37 -9.90
CA GLU A 39 -10.24 -7.79 -9.62
C GLU A 39 -10.14 -6.56 -8.72
N LEU A 40 -9.32 -6.62 -7.66
CA LEU A 40 -9.07 -5.50 -6.76
C LEU A 40 -8.62 -4.25 -7.51
N VAL A 41 -7.63 -4.38 -8.39
CA VAL A 41 -7.08 -3.20 -9.10
C VAL A 41 -7.95 -2.77 -10.27
N ALA A 42 -8.69 -3.68 -10.91
CA ALA A 42 -9.66 -3.32 -11.95
C ALA A 42 -10.80 -2.44 -11.43
N ASN A 43 -11.13 -2.59 -10.14
CA ASN A 43 -12.18 -1.83 -9.45
C ASN A 43 -11.63 -0.65 -8.62
N ALA A 44 -10.33 -0.42 -8.62
CA ALA A 44 -9.71 0.64 -7.83
C ALA A 44 -9.52 1.91 -8.65
N ASP A 45 -9.86 3.06 -8.08
CA ASP A 45 -9.56 4.39 -8.64
C ASP A 45 -8.16 4.88 -8.20
N VAL A 46 -7.62 4.31 -7.11
CA VAL A 46 -6.28 4.58 -6.59
C VAL A 46 -5.78 3.40 -5.75
N LEU A 47 -4.49 3.10 -5.81
CA LEU A 47 -3.82 2.14 -4.93
C LEU A 47 -2.87 2.89 -3.99
N LEU A 48 -3.17 2.88 -2.68
CA LEU A 48 -2.30 3.44 -1.65
C LEU A 48 -1.62 2.31 -0.86
N ILE A 49 -0.29 2.30 -0.86
CA ILE A 49 0.54 1.37 -0.06
C ILE A 49 1.09 2.13 1.15
N ALA A 50 0.47 1.94 2.30
CA ALA A 50 0.80 2.63 3.54
C ALA A 50 0.62 1.73 4.78
N PRO A 51 1.68 1.38 5.51
CA PRO A 51 3.08 1.70 5.27
C PRO A 51 3.75 0.84 4.19
N ALA A 52 4.78 1.39 3.52
CA ALA A 52 5.65 0.65 2.63
C ALA A 52 7.03 0.45 3.27
N SER A 53 7.40 -0.80 3.53
CA SER A 53 8.74 -1.14 4.04
C SER A 53 9.80 -1.05 2.93
N ALA A 54 11.07 -1.03 3.30
CA ALA A 54 12.18 -1.09 2.35
C ALA A 54 12.09 -2.32 1.43
N ASN A 55 11.66 -3.47 1.97
CA ASN A 55 11.44 -4.70 1.21
C ASN A 55 10.33 -4.53 0.17
N THR A 56 9.18 -3.98 0.58
CA THR A 56 8.06 -3.70 -0.34
C THR A 56 8.50 -2.75 -1.45
N ILE A 57 9.20 -1.66 -1.11
CA ILE A 57 9.71 -0.68 -2.08
C ILE A 57 10.68 -1.34 -3.07
N ALA A 58 11.58 -2.21 -2.60
CA ALA A 58 12.49 -2.94 -3.45
C ALA A 58 11.74 -3.88 -4.40
N LYS A 59 10.78 -4.65 -3.92
CA LYS A 59 9.95 -5.53 -4.73
C LYS A 59 9.22 -4.76 -5.84
N LEU A 60 8.55 -3.67 -5.49
CA LEU A 60 7.87 -2.80 -6.45
C LEU A 60 8.83 -2.23 -7.51
N ALA A 61 10.01 -1.76 -7.08
CA ALA A 61 11.02 -1.21 -7.99
C ALA A 61 11.58 -2.25 -8.96
N HIS A 62 11.61 -3.52 -8.58
CA HIS A 62 12.13 -4.61 -9.42
C HIS A 62 11.03 -5.46 -10.08
N GLY A 63 9.74 -5.12 -9.88
CA GLY A 63 8.62 -5.86 -10.46
C GLY A 63 8.45 -7.28 -9.89
N LEU A 64 8.84 -7.49 -8.63
CA LEU A 64 8.63 -8.76 -7.95
C LEU A 64 7.19 -8.84 -7.43
N ALA A 65 6.47 -9.89 -7.83
CA ALA A 65 5.07 -10.12 -7.49
C ALA A 65 4.94 -11.50 -6.83
N ASP A 66 5.22 -11.57 -5.55
CA ASP A 66 5.25 -12.80 -4.74
C ASP A 66 4.21 -12.81 -3.60
N ASN A 67 3.30 -11.87 -3.62
CA ASN A 67 2.18 -11.77 -2.68
C ASN A 67 1.07 -10.87 -3.25
N LEU A 68 -0.11 -10.91 -2.65
CA LEU A 68 -1.29 -10.16 -3.08
C LEU A 68 -1.00 -8.67 -3.33
N LEU A 69 -0.28 -8.00 -2.42
CA LEU A 69 0.05 -6.58 -2.55
C LEU A 69 0.90 -6.29 -3.79
N THR A 70 1.99 -7.03 -3.96
CA THR A 70 2.93 -6.79 -5.06
C THR A 70 2.38 -7.23 -6.40
N SER A 71 1.56 -8.28 -6.44
CA SER A 71 0.82 -8.72 -7.62
C SER A 71 -0.23 -7.67 -8.03
N ALA A 72 -1.00 -7.16 -7.07
CA ALA A 72 -1.96 -6.08 -7.31
C ALA A 72 -1.26 -4.80 -7.81
N ALA A 73 -0.15 -4.40 -7.20
CA ALA A 73 0.58 -3.21 -7.61
C ALA A 73 1.17 -3.34 -9.02
N LEU A 74 1.64 -4.52 -9.41
CA LEU A 74 2.16 -4.77 -10.75
C LEU A 74 1.06 -4.76 -11.83
N ALA A 75 -0.16 -5.17 -11.46
CA ALA A 75 -1.33 -5.19 -12.33
C ALA A 75 -2.13 -3.87 -12.32
N ALA A 76 -1.79 -2.92 -11.44
CA ALA A 76 -2.55 -1.69 -11.28
C ALA A 76 -2.54 -0.81 -12.55
N THR A 77 -3.71 -0.37 -12.96
CA THR A 77 -3.92 0.61 -14.04
C THR A 77 -4.30 1.99 -13.50
N CYS A 78 -4.64 2.08 -12.20
CA CYS A 78 -4.91 3.31 -11.48
C CYS A 78 -3.61 3.92 -10.92
N PRO A 79 -3.61 5.19 -10.47
CA PRO A 79 -2.48 5.79 -9.78
C PRO A 79 -2.05 4.96 -8.55
N VAL A 80 -0.73 4.76 -8.42
CA VAL A 80 -0.13 4.05 -7.28
C VAL A 80 0.62 5.04 -6.41
N LEU A 81 0.26 5.08 -5.12
CA LEU A 81 0.89 5.90 -4.11
C LEU A 81 1.62 5.00 -3.10
N VAL A 82 2.81 5.40 -2.71
CA VAL A 82 3.65 4.65 -1.76
C VAL A 82 4.07 5.58 -0.63
N ALA A 83 3.76 5.20 0.60
CA ALA A 83 4.14 5.91 1.81
C ALA A 83 5.21 5.12 2.59
N PRO A 84 6.50 5.44 2.46
CA PRO A 84 7.58 4.74 3.15
C PRO A 84 7.45 4.84 4.67
N ALA A 85 7.74 3.73 5.36
CA ALA A 85 7.90 3.71 6.81
C ALA A 85 8.96 2.67 7.20
N MET A 86 10.06 3.16 7.78
CA MET A 86 11.20 2.32 8.17
C MET A 86 12.15 3.09 9.08
N ASN A 87 13.15 2.40 9.61
CA ASN A 87 14.28 3.02 10.30
C ASN A 87 14.98 4.06 9.41
N ASN A 88 15.51 5.15 9.98
CA ASN A 88 16.16 6.22 9.23
C ASN A 88 17.37 5.74 8.41
N HIS A 89 18.21 4.85 8.95
CA HIS A 89 19.34 4.28 8.20
C HIS A 89 18.88 3.43 7.00
N MET A 90 17.76 2.72 7.13
CA MET A 90 17.15 2.00 6.02
C MET A 90 16.61 2.96 4.96
N TYR A 91 15.99 4.06 5.37
CA TYR A 91 15.45 5.05 4.45
C TYR A 91 16.57 5.78 3.68
N GLU A 92 17.65 6.14 4.39
CA GLU A 92 18.82 6.83 3.82
C GLU A 92 19.75 5.91 3.03
N HIS A 93 19.59 4.60 3.18
CA HIS A 93 20.46 3.63 2.50
C HIS A 93 20.39 3.80 0.98
N ALA A 94 21.56 3.73 0.32
CA ALA A 94 21.69 3.98 -1.12
C ALA A 94 20.74 3.10 -1.95
N ALA A 95 20.55 1.83 -1.58
CA ALA A 95 19.64 0.92 -2.27
C ALA A 95 18.17 1.39 -2.15
N THR A 96 17.73 1.81 -0.97
CA THR A 96 16.36 2.31 -0.77
C THR A 96 16.12 3.58 -1.56
N ARG A 97 17.08 4.51 -1.53
CA ARG A 97 17.02 5.76 -2.31
C ARG A 97 16.96 5.49 -3.82
N ALA A 98 17.77 4.56 -4.31
CA ALA A 98 17.74 4.15 -5.72
C ALA A 98 16.39 3.54 -6.10
N ASN A 99 15.84 2.66 -5.27
CA ASN A 99 14.53 2.05 -5.50
C ASN A 99 13.41 3.11 -5.51
N LEU A 100 13.43 4.06 -4.59
CA LEU A 100 12.46 5.17 -4.56
C LEU A 100 12.59 6.07 -5.80
N ALA A 101 13.80 6.34 -6.28
CA ALA A 101 14.02 7.06 -7.53
C ALA A 101 13.42 6.31 -8.72
N THR A 102 13.69 5.02 -8.84
CA THR A 102 13.12 4.15 -9.88
C THR A 102 11.58 4.16 -9.86
N LEU A 103 10.98 4.10 -8.69
CA LEU A 103 9.50 4.16 -8.58
C LEU A 103 8.97 5.52 -9.05
N ARG A 104 9.61 6.63 -8.67
CA ARG A 104 9.21 7.97 -9.13
C ARG A 104 9.34 8.12 -10.66
N GLU A 105 10.44 7.63 -11.24
CA GLU A 105 10.66 7.61 -12.69
C GLU A 105 9.58 6.83 -13.45
N ARG A 106 9.00 5.80 -12.82
CA ARG A 106 7.90 5.00 -13.37
C ARG A 106 6.51 5.58 -13.09
N GLY A 107 6.42 6.77 -12.52
CA GLY A 107 5.15 7.44 -12.27
C GLY A 107 4.48 7.07 -10.95
N VAL A 108 5.13 6.28 -10.09
CA VAL A 108 4.63 6.01 -8.73
C VAL A 108 4.81 7.27 -7.88
N ILE A 109 3.75 7.66 -7.19
CA ILE A 109 3.76 8.83 -6.31
C ILE A 109 4.28 8.40 -4.94
N VAL A 110 5.45 8.90 -4.57
CA VAL A 110 6.05 8.63 -3.27
C VAL A 110 5.70 9.76 -2.31
N ILE A 111 4.97 9.44 -1.25
CA ILE A 111 4.64 10.35 -0.17
C ILE A 111 5.83 10.36 0.81
N ASP A 112 6.46 11.51 0.99
CA ASP A 112 7.65 11.59 1.83
C ASP A 112 7.32 11.25 3.30
N PRO A 113 8.18 10.48 3.97
CA PRO A 113 7.97 10.12 5.36
C PRO A 113 8.19 11.32 6.28
N GLY A 114 7.53 11.28 7.42
CA GLY A 114 7.72 12.25 8.49
C GLY A 114 9.06 12.09 9.21
N VAL A 115 9.42 13.11 9.98
CA VAL A 115 10.56 13.10 10.91
C VAL A 115 10.01 12.98 12.34
N GLY A 116 10.59 12.07 13.13
CA GLY A 116 10.13 11.87 14.50
C GLY A 116 10.72 10.64 15.17
N ALA A 117 10.10 10.23 16.28
CA ALA A 117 10.41 8.98 16.94
C ALA A 117 10.05 7.80 16.02
N LEU A 118 10.94 6.83 15.92
CA LEU A 118 10.81 5.63 15.10
C LEU A 118 10.44 4.41 15.96
N GLY A 119 10.35 3.23 15.34
CA GLY A 119 9.84 2.03 16.00
C GLY A 119 10.70 1.51 17.15
N SER A 120 12.00 1.77 17.18
CA SER A 120 12.88 1.35 18.25
C SER A 120 13.03 2.43 19.31
N LYS A 121 13.19 2.01 20.57
CA LYS A 121 13.32 2.92 21.71
C LYS A 121 14.56 3.81 21.54
N GLY A 122 14.34 5.14 21.50
CA GLY A 122 15.41 6.13 21.38
C GLY A 122 15.85 6.46 19.96
N GLU A 123 15.27 5.80 18.96
CA GLU A 123 15.50 6.19 17.57
C GLU A 123 14.67 7.42 17.18
N TRP A 124 15.32 8.35 16.52
CA TRP A 124 14.72 9.58 15.99
C TRP A 124 15.31 9.88 14.62
N GLY A 125 14.46 10.24 13.68
CA GLY A 125 14.92 10.59 12.33
C GLY A 125 13.82 10.59 11.29
N VAL A 126 14.24 10.65 10.03
CA VAL A 126 13.35 10.50 8.87
C VAL A 126 12.99 9.02 8.68
N GLY A 127 11.74 8.73 8.39
CA GLY A 127 11.29 7.34 8.14
C GLY A 127 9.99 6.99 8.84
N ARG A 128 9.42 7.90 9.61
CA ARG A 128 8.09 7.75 10.19
C ARG A 128 7.03 7.82 9.08
N LEU A 129 6.01 6.95 9.15
CA LEU A 129 4.89 7.03 8.22
C LEU A 129 4.31 8.45 8.21
N ALA A 130 4.00 8.95 7.03
CA ALA A 130 3.29 10.23 6.87
C ALA A 130 1.98 10.21 7.67
N GLU A 131 1.58 11.35 8.18
CA GLU A 131 0.38 11.47 9.01
C GLU A 131 -0.89 11.21 8.16
N PRO A 132 -1.96 10.63 8.74
CA PRO A 132 -3.18 10.31 7.99
C PRO A 132 -3.76 11.46 7.16
N PRO A 133 -3.75 12.73 7.62
CA PRO A 133 -4.20 13.85 6.79
C PRO A 133 -3.34 14.09 5.54
N ASP A 134 -2.03 13.77 5.60
CA ASP A 134 -1.12 13.90 4.45
C ASP A 134 -1.36 12.80 3.44
N LEU A 135 -1.60 11.58 3.92
CA LEU A 135 -1.99 10.44 3.08
C LEU A 135 -3.30 10.72 2.35
N LEU A 136 -4.31 11.22 3.08
CA LEU A 136 -5.60 11.58 2.49
C LEU A 136 -5.46 12.65 1.42
N ARG A 137 -4.74 13.73 1.69
CA ARG A 137 -4.48 14.80 0.70
C ARG A 137 -3.78 14.27 -0.55
N ALA A 138 -2.82 13.37 -0.40
CA ALA A 138 -2.13 12.76 -1.54
C ALA A 138 -3.07 11.92 -2.40
N VAL A 139 -3.99 11.17 -1.78
CA VAL A 139 -5.02 10.40 -2.47
C VAL A 139 -5.99 11.34 -3.20
N GLU A 140 -6.52 12.35 -2.52
CA GLU A 140 -7.46 13.31 -3.11
C GLU A 140 -6.85 14.06 -4.31
N ALA A 141 -5.54 14.34 -4.28
CA ALA A 141 -4.85 15.04 -5.35
C ALA A 141 -4.78 14.28 -6.68
N VAL A 142 -4.92 12.95 -6.66
CA VAL A 142 -4.84 12.10 -7.87
C VAL A 142 -6.21 11.62 -8.36
N LEU A 143 -7.25 11.82 -7.56
CA LEU A 143 -8.60 11.42 -7.94
C LEU A 143 -9.21 12.46 -8.91
N PRO A 144 -9.92 12.03 -9.97
CA PRO A 144 -10.53 12.94 -10.92
C PRO A 144 -11.66 13.75 -10.26
N GLY A 145 -11.49 15.06 -10.25
CA GLY A 145 -12.48 16.01 -9.74
C GLY A 145 -12.62 15.96 -8.22
N ALA A 146 -11.88 16.77 -7.51
CA ALA A 146 -12.02 16.96 -6.08
C ALA A 146 -13.46 17.42 -5.73
N VAL A 147 -14.40 16.49 -5.71
CA VAL A 147 -15.68 16.68 -5.04
C VAL A 147 -15.36 16.54 -3.54
N PRO A 148 -15.81 17.45 -2.68
CA PRO A 148 -15.45 17.45 -1.26
C PRO A 148 -15.94 16.23 -0.46
N HIS A 149 -16.49 15.23 -1.12
CA HIS A 149 -16.98 13.99 -0.52
C HIS A 149 -16.54 12.81 -1.37
N LEU A 150 -15.92 11.82 -0.73
CA LEU A 150 -15.49 10.54 -1.32
C LEU A 150 -16.67 9.63 -1.74
N VAL A 151 -17.83 10.20 -1.98
CA VAL A 151 -19.05 9.47 -2.36
C VAL A 151 -18.88 8.88 -3.76
N GLY A 152 -18.91 7.56 -3.87
CA GLY A 152 -18.80 6.82 -5.12
C GLY A 152 -17.39 6.47 -5.56
N LEU A 153 -16.35 6.84 -4.80
CA LEU A 153 -14.96 6.48 -5.09
C LEU A 153 -14.55 5.16 -4.42
N ARG A 154 -13.77 4.37 -5.12
CA ARG A 154 -13.22 3.10 -4.64
C ARG A 154 -11.73 3.29 -4.35
N VAL A 155 -11.38 3.30 -3.08
CA VAL A 155 -10.00 3.45 -2.61
C VAL A 155 -9.51 2.12 -2.06
N LEU A 156 -8.51 1.52 -2.70
CA LEU A 156 -7.81 0.36 -2.18
C LEU A 156 -6.64 0.83 -1.31
N VAL A 157 -6.73 0.55 -0.03
CA VAL A 157 -5.65 0.84 0.93
C VAL A 157 -5.06 -0.47 1.40
N THR A 158 -3.76 -0.63 1.19
CA THR A 158 -3.01 -1.74 1.78
C THR A 158 -2.31 -1.25 3.03
N ALA A 159 -2.56 -1.92 4.13
CA ALA A 159 -1.89 -1.64 5.38
C ALA A 159 -1.52 -2.96 6.04
N GLY A 160 -0.29 -3.08 6.49
CA GLY A 160 0.17 -4.28 7.16
C GLY A 160 1.43 -4.02 7.97
N GLY A 161 1.50 -4.65 9.14
CA GLY A 161 2.76 -4.78 9.85
C GLY A 161 3.66 -5.74 9.09
N THR A 162 4.87 -5.31 8.78
CA THR A 162 5.90 -6.24 8.29
C THR A 162 6.33 -7.16 9.42
N ARG A 163 6.29 -8.47 9.18
CA ARG A 163 6.84 -9.48 10.09
C ARG A 163 8.07 -10.08 9.42
N GLU A 164 9.22 -9.90 10.05
CA GLU A 164 10.46 -10.57 9.68
C GLU A 164 10.69 -11.70 10.66
N PRO A 165 10.56 -12.99 10.26
CA PRO A 165 10.77 -14.12 11.16
C PRO A 165 12.25 -14.20 11.55
N ILE A 166 12.51 -14.27 12.87
CA ILE A 166 13.84 -14.55 13.40
C ILE A 166 14.01 -16.06 13.58
N ASP A 167 12.99 -16.73 14.06
CA ASP A 167 12.90 -18.19 14.22
C ASP A 167 11.41 -18.61 14.17
N SER A 168 11.11 -19.87 14.45
CA SER A 168 9.77 -20.45 14.43
C SER A 168 8.77 -19.81 15.40
N VAL A 169 9.24 -18.99 16.35
CA VAL A 169 8.42 -18.39 17.43
C VAL A 169 8.52 -16.87 17.46
N ARG A 170 9.68 -16.30 17.10
CA ARG A 170 9.97 -14.87 17.23
C ARG A 170 10.00 -14.18 15.87
N PHE A 171 9.52 -12.96 15.84
CA PHE A 171 9.56 -12.09 14.66
C PHE A 171 9.82 -10.65 15.10
N VAL A 172 10.43 -9.87 14.22
CA VAL A 172 10.47 -8.40 14.29
C VAL A 172 9.31 -7.86 13.48
N GLY A 173 8.53 -6.97 14.06
CA GLY A 173 7.39 -6.36 13.40
C GLY A 173 7.20 -4.93 13.83
N ASN A 174 6.62 -4.10 12.95
CA ASN A 174 6.14 -2.76 13.29
C ASN A 174 4.77 -2.87 13.95
N ARG A 175 4.57 -2.04 14.99
CA ARG A 175 3.26 -1.86 15.63
C ARG A 175 2.48 -0.76 14.92
#